data_a269900b1071ea9d4def40fe847585f7
#
_entry.id   a269900b1071ea9d4def40fe847585f7
#
_cell.length_a   1.000
_cell.length_b   1.000
_cell.length_c   1.000
_cell.angle_alpha   90.00
_cell.angle_beta   90.00
_cell.angle_gamma   90.00
#
_symmetry.space_group_name_H-M   'P 1'
#
loop_
_entity.id
_entity.type
_entity.pdbx_description
1 polymer ?
#
loop_
_entity_poly.entity_id
_entity_poly.type
_entity_poly.pdbx_seq_one_letter_code
_entity_poly.pdbx_strand_id
1 'polypeptide(L)'
;LGIIEKLERDSITVNIDEESHKLEMAEWEVFEYQYDSAKKKIERQAKGSFLQWPVKLAWAITIHKSQGKTFKRVIVDLGRGAFAHGQAYVALSRCTSIEELYLKNPLKFSDAILDKAVSEFHLD
;
A
#
# COMPACT_ATOMS: atom_id res chain seq x y z
N LEU A 1 7.76 -6.52 -3.92
CA LEU A 1 8.87 -5.95 -3.15
C LEU A 1 10.18 -6.39 -3.79
N GLY A 2 11.16 -5.50 -3.85
CA GLY A 2 12.49 -5.82 -4.39
C GLY A 2 13.61 -5.30 -3.52
N ILE A 3 14.79 -5.80 -3.77
CA ILE A 3 16.04 -5.38 -3.11
C ILE A 3 16.87 -4.61 -4.14
N ILE A 4 17.36 -3.43 -3.75
CA ILE A 4 18.26 -2.66 -4.61
C ILE A 4 19.61 -3.38 -4.65
N GLU A 5 20.03 -3.79 -5.84
CA GLU A 5 21.34 -4.42 -6.08
C GLU A 5 22.41 -3.40 -6.48
N LYS A 6 22.01 -2.41 -7.28
CA LYS A 6 22.95 -1.41 -7.80
C LYS A 6 22.31 -0.05 -7.90
N LEU A 7 23.05 0.97 -7.48
CA LEU A 7 22.71 2.39 -7.68
C LEU A 7 23.71 3.01 -8.64
N GLU A 8 23.22 3.54 -9.73
CA GLU A 8 23.97 4.30 -10.72
C GLU A 8 23.41 5.73 -10.82
N ARG A 9 24.09 6.60 -11.53
CA ARG A 9 23.66 8.00 -11.66
C ARG A 9 22.27 8.11 -12.30
N ASP A 10 22.01 7.31 -13.32
CA ASP A 10 20.82 7.43 -14.17
C ASP A 10 19.96 6.13 -14.15
N SER A 11 20.30 5.17 -13.30
CA SER A 11 19.52 3.94 -13.16
C SER A 11 19.65 3.30 -11.79
N ILE A 12 18.64 2.53 -11.43
CA ILE A 12 18.60 1.68 -10.24
C ILE A 12 18.33 0.25 -10.69
N THR A 13 19.17 -0.70 -10.29
CA THR A 13 18.90 -2.14 -10.51
C THR A 13 18.27 -2.71 -9.26
N VAL A 14 17.10 -3.32 -9.42
CA VAL A 14 16.30 -3.92 -8.34
C VAL A 14 16.09 -5.39 -8.66
N ASN A 15 16.36 -6.26 -7.69
CA ASN A 15 16.01 -7.67 -7.76
C ASN A 15 14.60 -7.88 -7.22
N ILE A 16 13.74 -8.51 -8.01
CA ILE A 16 12.37 -8.89 -7.63
C ILE A 16 12.20 -10.36 -8.00
N ASP A 17 11.94 -11.21 -7.00
CA ASP A 17 11.73 -12.65 -7.20
C ASP A 17 12.86 -13.34 -8.02
N GLU A 18 14.12 -13.01 -7.69
CA GLU A 18 15.34 -13.51 -8.33
C GLU A 18 15.61 -12.96 -9.75
N GLU A 19 14.78 -12.04 -10.23
CA GLU A 19 14.99 -11.35 -11.50
C GLU A 19 15.48 -9.91 -11.27
N SER A 20 16.52 -9.51 -12.02
CA SER A 20 17.07 -8.15 -11.96
C SER A 20 16.38 -7.23 -12.97
N HIS A 21 15.82 -6.14 -12.48
CA HIS A 21 15.13 -5.13 -13.28
C HIS A 21 15.89 -3.80 -13.21
N LYS A 22 16.21 -3.25 -14.37
CA LYS A 22 16.79 -1.91 -14.47
C LYS A 22 15.67 -0.87 -14.54
N LEU A 23 15.68 0.08 -13.62
CA LEU A 23 14.73 1.17 -13.54
C LEU A 23 15.40 2.49 -13.91
N GLU A 24 14.70 3.31 -14.66
CA GLU A 24 15.07 4.68 -15.01
C GLU A 24 14.11 5.66 -14.35
N MET A 25 14.45 6.95 -14.32
CA MET A 25 13.54 7.97 -13.84
C MET A 25 12.31 8.03 -14.74
N ALA A 26 11.15 8.13 -14.12
CA ALA A 26 9.88 8.34 -14.81
C ALA A 26 9.48 9.80 -14.76
N GLU A 27 8.95 10.30 -15.86
CA GLU A 27 8.35 11.63 -15.93
C GLU A 27 6.88 11.55 -15.51
N TRP A 28 6.52 12.42 -14.58
CA TRP A 28 5.16 12.57 -14.07
C TRP A 28 4.62 13.93 -14.47
N GLU A 29 3.53 13.95 -15.22
CA GLU A 29 2.86 15.19 -15.59
C GLU A 29 1.83 15.59 -14.53
N VAL A 30 1.81 16.87 -14.21
CA VAL A 30 0.81 17.49 -13.33
C VAL A 30 -0.24 18.18 -14.18
N PHE A 31 -1.49 17.84 -13.96
CA PHE A 31 -2.60 18.39 -14.73
C PHE A 31 -3.51 19.23 -13.87
N GLU A 32 -4.09 20.24 -14.50
CA GLU A 32 -5.26 20.96 -14.01
C GLU A 32 -6.45 20.63 -14.91
N TYR A 33 -7.60 20.46 -14.30
CA TYR A 33 -8.84 20.24 -15.02
C TYR A 33 -9.63 21.55 -15.02
N GLN A 34 -9.93 22.06 -16.21
CA GLN A 34 -10.71 23.28 -16.39
C GLN A 34 -11.98 22.96 -17.15
N TYR A 35 -13.10 23.56 -16.73
CA TYR A 35 -14.35 23.42 -17.44
C TYR A 35 -14.41 24.45 -18.57
N ASP A 36 -14.43 23.98 -19.81
CA ASP A 36 -14.70 24.82 -20.98
C ASP A 36 -16.20 24.96 -21.18
N SER A 37 -16.75 26.13 -20.85
CA SER A 37 -18.17 26.41 -20.97
C SER A 37 -18.68 26.47 -22.40
N ALA A 38 -17.82 26.79 -23.37
CA ALA A 38 -18.19 26.80 -24.79
C ALA A 38 -18.34 25.38 -25.36
N LYS A 39 -17.45 24.48 -24.98
CA LYS A 39 -17.48 23.06 -25.38
C LYS A 39 -18.30 22.17 -24.44
N LYS A 40 -18.72 22.71 -23.27
CA LYS A 40 -19.39 21.95 -22.20
C LYS A 40 -18.63 20.68 -21.78
N LYS A 41 -17.30 20.76 -21.74
CA LYS A 41 -16.41 19.64 -21.40
C LYS A 41 -15.37 20.06 -20.38
N ILE A 42 -14.91 19.09 -19.58
CA ILE A 42 -13.74 19.26 -18.74
C ILE A 42 -12.52 18.97 -19.62
N GLU A 43 -11.65 19.96 -19.76
CA GLU A 43 -10.38 19.82 -20.46
C GLU A 43 -9.25 19.63 -19.47
N ARG A 44 -8.31 18.77 -19.84
CA ARG A 44 -7.10 18.49 -19.08
C ARG A 44 -5.96 19.33 -19.66
N GLN A 45 -5.39 20.18 -18.85
CA GLN A 45 -4.27 21.02 -19.22
C GLN A 45 -3.03 20.65 -18.41
N ALA A 46 -1.92 20.34 -19.09
CA ALA A 46 -0.66 20.09 -18.41
C ALA A 46 -0.13 21.39 -17.80
N LYS A 47 0.17 21.40 -16.49
CA LYS A 47 0.73 22.53 -15.73
C LYS A 47 2.25 22.43 -15.58
N GLY A 48 2.78 21.22 -15.70
CA GLY A 48 4.20 20.96 -15.58
C GLY A 48 4.48 19.47 -15.47
N SER A 49 5.75 19.11 -15.43
CA SER A 49 6.21 17.75 -15.19
C SER A 49 7.37 17.73 -14.21
N PHE A 50 7.61 16.56 -13.62
CA PHE A 50 8.79 16.31 -12.79
C PHE A 50 9.30 14.89 -13.03
N LEU A 51 10.61 14.72 -12.90
CA LEU A 51 11.28 13.43 -12.98
C LEU A 51 11.45 12.84 -11.60
N GLN A 52 11.07 11.58 -11.41
CA GLN A 52 11.20 10.88 -10.15
C GLN A 52 11.51 9.40 -10.36
N TRP A 53 12.25 8.80 -9.43
CA TRP A 53 12.41 7.35 -9.37
C TRP A 53 11.05 6.70 -9.07
N PRO A 54 10.59 5.72 -9.89
CA PRO A 54 9.29 5.07 -9.69
C PRO A 54 9.33 4.01 -8.57
N VAL A 55 10.00 4.32 -7.47
CA VAL A 55 10.19 3.43 -6.32
C VAL A 55 9.88 4.15 -5.01
N LYS A 56 9.56 3.37 -3.99
CA LYS A 56 9.38 3.82 -2.61
C LYS A 56 10.12 2.90 -1.67
N LEU A 57 10.66 3.45 -0.59
CA LEU A 57 11.24 2.64 0.48
C LEU A 57 10.18 1.72 1.08
N ALA A 58 10.55 0.45 1.25
CA ALA A 58 9.64 -0.62 1.72
C ALA A 58 10.00 -1.09 3.14
N TRP A 59 10.27 -0.15 4.06
CA TRP A 59 10.53 -0.45 5.47
C TRP A 59 9.31 -1.03 6.17
N ALA A 60 8.15 -0.42 5.90
CA ALA A 60 6.86 -0.84 6.39
C ALA A 60 5.76 -0.26 5.52
N ILE A 61 4.60 -0.88 5.54
CA ILE A 61 3.37 -0.37 4.93
C ILE A 61 2.26 -0.33 5.96
N THR A 62 1.36 0.61 5.83
CA THR A 62 0.18 0.63 6.69
C THR A 62 -0.76 -0.51 6.35
N ILE A 63 -1.54 -0.97 7.33
CA ILE A 63 -2.54 -2.04 7.15
C ILE A 63 -3.51 -1.70 6.01
N HIS A 64 -3.97 -0.45 5.90
CA HIS A 64 -4.83 -0.01 4.80
C HIS A 64 -4.17 -0.18 3.42
N LYS A 65 -2.90 0.18 3.28
CA LYS A 65 -2.16 0.01 2.01
C LYS A 65 -1.81 -1.44 1.70
N SER A 66 -1.93 -2.34 2.67
CA SER A 66 -1.75 -3.78 2.48
C SER A 66 -3.02 -4.49 2.01
N GLN A 67 -4.18 -3.82 2.01
CA GLN A 67 -5.42 -4.41 1.51
C GLN A 67 -5.26 -4.87 0.06
N GLY A 68 -5.79 -6.06 -0.23
CA GLY A 68 -5.65 -6.69 -1.54
C GLY A 68 -4.26 -7.26 -1.86
N LYS A 69 -3.30 -7.16 -0.93
CA LYS A 69 -1.96 -7.74 -1.08
C LYS A 69 -1.80 -8.96 -0.20
N THR A 70 -0.93 -9.87 -0.62
CA THR A 70 -0.59 -11.09 0.12
C THR A 70 0.93 -11.20 0.22
N PHE A 71 1.42 -11.62 1.36
CA PHE A 71 2.84 -11.74 1.64
C PHE A 71 3.16 -13.13 2.17
N LYS A 72 4.33 -13.65 1.84
CA LYS A 72 4.84 -14.93 2.36
C LYS A 72 5.13 -14.83 3.86
N ARG A 73 5.71 -13.71 4.30
CA ARG A 73 6.07 -13.45 5.70
C ARG A 73 5.62 -12.05 6.12
N VAL A 74 5.02 -11.92 7.29
CA VAL A 74 4.48 -10.67 7.81
C VAL A 74 4.82 -10.49 9.28
N ILE A 75 5.28 -9.29 9.63
CA ILE A 75 5.36 -8.84 11.02
C ILE A 75 4.26 -7.78 11.20
N VAL A 76 3.29 -8.06 12.05
CA VAL A 76 2.20 -7.13 12.36
C VAL A 76 2.54 -6.33 13.60
N ASP A 77 2.47 -5.00 13.48
CA ASP A 77 2.59 -4.07 14.58
C ASP A 77 1.32 -3.21 14.65
N LEU A 78 0.47 -3.45 15.62
CA LEU A 78 -0.72 -2.66 15.90
C LEU A 78 -0.43 -1.46 16.82
N GLY A 79 0.83 -1.24 17.20
CA GLY A 79 1.23 -0.16 18.09
C GLY A 79 0.58 -0.30 19.47
N ARG A 80 -0.33 0.62 19.80
CA ARG A 80 -1.09 0.59 21.07
C ARG A 80 -2.32 -0.30 21.02
N GLY A 81 -2.68 -0.80 19.84
CA GLY A 81 -3.86 -1.63 19.56
C GLY A 81 -4.56 -1.21 18.28
N ALA A 82 -5.53 -2.01 17.84
CA ALA A 82 -6.38 -1.66 16.72
C ALA A 82 -7.28 -0.47 17.10
N PHE A 83 -7.56 0.40 16.12
CA PHE A 83 -8.42 1.60 16.31
C PHE A 83 -9.54 1.70 15.26
N ALA A 84 -9.61 0.77 14.32
CA ALA A 84 -10.64 0.73 13.28
C ALA A 84 -11.27 -0.65 13.19
N HIS A 85 -12.54 -0.69 12.78
CA HIS A 85 -13.28 -1.93 12.56
C HIS A 85 -12.55 -2.83 11.55
N GLY A 86 -12.43 -4.12 11.86
CA GLY A 86 -11.79 -5.12 11.02
C GLY A 86 -10.28 -4.93 10.79
N GLN A 87 -9.64 -3.94 11.41
CA GLN A 87 -8.23 -3.65 11.19
C GLN A 87 -7.31 -4.83 11.53
N ALA A 88 -7.53 -5.48 12.67
CA ALA A 88 -6.78 -6.66 13.08
C ALA A 88 -6.98 -7.81 12.08
N TYR A 89 -8.23 -8.05 11.64
CA TYR A 89 -8.53 -9.05 10.61
C TYR A 89 -7.77 -8.78 9.31
N VAL A 90 -7.80 -7.55 8.81
CA VAL A 90 -7.08 -7.18 7.59
C VAL A 90 -5.59 -7.43 7.74
N ALA A 91 -4.99 -7.07 8.88
CA ALA A 91 -3.56 -7.27 9.12
C ALA A 91 -3.18 -8.75 9.13
N LEU A 92 -3.93 -9.57 9.86
CA LEU A 92 -3.66 -11.01 10.00
C LEU A 92 -3.87 -11.76 8.67
N SER A 93 -4.91 -11.40 7.93
CA SER A 93 -5.22 -12.02 6.64
C SER A 93 -4.24 -11.67 5.50
N ARG A 94 -3.20 -10.88 5.76
CA ARG A 94 -2.18 -10.56 4.74
C ARG A 94 -1.13 -11.64 4.56
N CYS A 95 -1.01 -12.59 5.49
CA CYS A 95 -0.06 -13.69 5.39
C CYS A 95 -0.71 -14.95 4.83
N THR A 96 0.03 -15.71 4.02
CA THR A 96 -0.44 -16.98 3.45
C THR A 96 -0.43 -18.13 4.44
N SER A 97 0.40 -18.05 5.48
CA SER A 97 0.60 -19.10 6.48
C SER A 97 0.69 -18.50 7.87
N ILE A 98 0.15 -19.20 8.87
CA ILE A 98 0.21 -18.76 10.26
C ILE A 98 1.63 -18.89 10.83
N GLU A 99 2.42 -19.81 10.32
CA GLU A 99 3.80 -20.06 10.74
C GLU A 99 4.73 -18.89 10.36
N GLU A 100 4.36 -18.14 9.32
CA GLU A 100 5.12 -16.99 8.83
C GLU A 100 4.51 -15.64 9.27
N LEU A 101 3.51 -15.69 10.14
CA LEU A 101 2.87 -14.51 10.74
C LEU A 101 3.46 -14.24 12.14
N TYR A 102 4.09 -13.10 12.27
CA TYR A 102 4.69 -12.65 13.53
C TYR A 102 3.94 -11.44 14.07
N LEU A 103 3.72 -11.43 15.36
CA LEU A 103 3.12 -10.31 16.07
C LEU A 103 4.20 -9.60 16.91
N LYS A 104 4.38 -8.31 16.73
CA LYS A 104 5.29 -7.52 17.58
C LYS A 104 4.81 -7.46 19.02
N ASN A 105 3.50 -7.36 19.22
CA ASN A 105 2.83 -7.43 20.52
C ASN A 105 1.69 -8.43 20.45
N PRO A 106 1.39 -9.15 21.56
CA PRO A 106 0.23 -10.03 21.60
C PRO A 106 -1.06 -9.28 21.28
N LEU A 107 -1.95 -9.94 20.53
CA LEU A 107 -3.29 -9.42 20.29
C LEU A 107 -4.10 -9.41 21.58
N LYS A 108 -4.89 -8.37 21.76
CA LYS A 108 -5.84 -8.23 22.86
C LYS A 108 -7.26 -8.42 22.32
N PHE A 109 -8.18 -8.81 23.18
CA PHE A 109 -9.59 -8.90 22.80
C PHE A 109 -10.13 -7.55 22.29
N SER A 110 -9.63 -6.44 22.84
CA SER A 110 -9.97 -5.09 22.39
C SER A 110 -9.53 -4.76 20.96
N ASP A 111 -8.63 -5.54 20.35
CA ASP A 111 -8.20 -5.35 18.96
C ASP A 111 -9.19 -5.94 17.95
N ALA A 112 -10.11 -6.79 18.42
CA ALA A 112 -11.21 -7.33 17.62
C ALA A 112 -12.39 -6.35 17.59
N ILE A 113 -12.21 -5.23 16.91
CA ILE A 113 -13.25 -4.20 16.79
C ILE A 113 -14.21 -4.59 15.67
N LEU A 114 -15.47 -4.83 16.02
CA LEU A 114 -16.55 -5.17 15.08
C LEU A 114 -17.44 -3.95 14.83
N ASP A 115 -17.93 -3.83 13.60
CA ASP A 115 -18.98 -2.88 13.29
C ASP A 115 -20.34 -3.44 13.69
N LYS A 116 -21.08 -2.71 14.52
CA LYS A 116 -22.40 -3.14 15.00
C LYS A 116 -23.39 -3.31 13.86
N ALA A 117 -23.39 -2.39 12.88
CA ALA A 117 -24.29 -2.47 11.74
C ALA A 117 -24.05 -3.75 10.90
N VAL A 118 -22.78 -4.15 10.73
CA VAL A 118 -22.44 -5.42 10.05
C VAL A 118 -22.88 -6.62 10.88
N SER A 119 -22.71 -6.57 12.20
CA SER A 119 -23.12 -7.67 13.08
C SER A 119 -24.65 -7.85 13.09
N GLU A 120 -25.41 -6.75 13.10
CA GLU A 120 -26.88 -6.77 13.05
C GLU A 120 -27.39 -7.28 11.70
N PHE A 121 -26.76 -6.89 10.59
CA PHE A 121 -27.13 -7.32 9.23
C PHE A 121 -27.02 -8.87 9.04
N HIS A 122 -26.14 -9.53 9.75
CA HIS A 122 -25.93 -10.97 9.64
C HIS A 122 -26.81 -11.80 10.61
N LEU A 123 -27.62 -11.16 11.44
CA LEU A 123 -28.52 -11.85 12.40
C LEU A 123 -29.95 -12.01 11.86
N ASP A 124 -30.27 -11.40 10.72
CA ASP A 124 -31.51 -11.56 9.96
C ASP A 124 -31.31 -12.59 8.81
#